data_c770fa9d867d854ba04d772dcf92fc55
#
_entry.id   c770fa9d867d854ba04d772dcf92fc55
#
_cell.length_a   1.000
_cell.length_b   1.000
_cell.length_c   1.000
_cell.angle_alpha   90.00
_cell.angle_beta   90.00
_cell.angle_gamma   90.00
#
_symmetry.space_group_name_H-M   'P 1'
#
loop_
_entity.id
_entity.type
_entity.pdbx_description
1 polymer ?
#
loop_
_entity_poly.entity_id
_entity_poly.type
_entity_poly.pdbx_seq_one_letter_code
_entity_poly.pdbx_strand_id
1 'polypeptide(L)'
;MQSPHLFRLVCAMLIAPIAVPVTVSAQASGASPDSVARGRQIFVATCRGCHTISPPAQGGPPMSRIARHYVQRLGSRKAAAARIAEWLAGPTVEKSLLPRDEVARFGVMPHQPLADASRFTVAAYVVTLTDSGSRRGRGAPR
;
A
#
# COMPACT_ATOMS: atom_id res chain seq x y z
N MET A 1 -32.03 19.38 -79.24
CA MET A 1 -32.81 19.81 -78.09
C MET A 1 -32.02 19.42 -76.85
N GLN A 2 -31.59 20.47 -76.12
CA GLN A 2 -30.45 20.47 -75.22
C GLN A 2 -30.79 19.87 -73.88
N SER A 3 -29.90 18.99 -73.41
CA SER A 3 -29.86 18.60 -71.98
C SER A 3 -28.78 19.44 -71.27
N PRO A 4 -29.05 20.10 -70.14
CA PRO A 4 -28.03 20.68 -69.33
C PRO A 4 -27.59 19.72 -68.23
N HIS A 5 -26.31 19.41 -68.21
CA HIS A 5 -25.62 18.63 -67.17
C HIS A 5 -25.49 19.49 -65.92
N LEU A 6 -26.17 19.12 -64.85
CA LEU A 6 -26.01 19.66 -63.50
C LEU A 6 -24.78 19.05 -62.87
N PHE A 7 -23.76 19.92 -62.72
CA PHE A 7 -22.52 19.65 -62.03
C PHE A 7 -22.78 19.56 -60.53
N ARG A 8 -22.76 18.35 -59.98
CA ARG A 8 -22.78 18.13 -58.50
C ARG A 8 -21.37 18.08 -58.00
N LEU A 9 -20.92 19.20 -57.42
CA LEU A 9 -19.72 19.25 -56.58
C LEU A 9 -20.00 18.55 -55.27
N VAL A 10 -19.47 17.33 -55.12
CA VAL A 10 -19.44 16.61 -53.81
C VAL A 10 -18.18 17.07 -53.09
N CYS A 11 -18.40 17.93 -52.09
CA CYS A 11 -17.36 18.35 -51.16
C CYS A 11 -17.11 17.22 -50.16
N ALA A 12 -16.10 16.37 -50.43
CA ALA A 12 -15.69 15.32 -49.47
C ALA A 12 -14.91 15.96 -48.35
N MET A 13 -15.56 16.18 -47.18
CA MET A 13 -14.89 16.53 -45.94
C MET A 13 -14.12 15.32 -45.42
N LEU A 14 -12.81 15.35 -45.57
CA LEU A 14 -11.87 14.42 -44.93
C LEU A 14 -11.80 14.74 -43.43
N ILE A 15 -12.57 13.98 -42.64
CA ILE A 15 -12.44 13.99 -41.15
C ILE A 15 -11.25 13.11 -40.83
N ALA A 16 -10.09 13.70 -40.58
CA ALA A 16 -8.93 12.98 -40.06
C ALA A 16 -9.17 12.62 -38.58
N PRO A 17 -9.01 11.35 -38.16
CA PRO A 17 -9.11 10.99 -36.76
C PRO A 17 -7.89 11.53 -36.01
N ILE A 18 -8.12 12.45 -35.09
CA ILE A 18 -7.09 12.93 -34.14
C ILE A 18 -6.87 11.80 -33.12
N ALA A 19 -5.81 11.01 -33.32
CA ALA A 19 -5.35 10.05 -32.33
C ALA A 19 -4.73 10.80 -31.15
N VAL A 20 -5.47 10.99 -30.09
CA VAL A 20 -4.95 11.52 -28.82
C VAL A 20 -4.11 10.42 -28.17
N PRO A 21 -2.81 10.59 -27.96
CA PRO A 21 -2.01 9.62 -27.22
C PRO A 21 -2.49 9.58 -25.77
N VAL A 22 -3.11 8.49 -25.35
CA VAL A 22 -3.39 8.20 -23.95
C VAL A 22 -2.05 7.85 -23.30
N THR A 23 -1.41 8.83 -22.69
CA THR A 23 -0.24 8.58 -21.86
C THR A 23 -0.71 7.87 -20.60
N VAL A 24 -0.64 6.53 -20.59
CA VAL A 24 -0.75 5.72 -19.39
C VAL A 24 0.49 6.02 -18.57
N SER A 25 0.38 6.95 -17.61
CA SER A 25 1.40 7.14 -16.60
C SER A 25 1.49 5.86 -15.81
N ALA A 26 2.58 5.09 -16.02
CA ALA A 26 2.94 3.98 -15.15
C ALA A 26 3.20 4.57 -13.76
N GLN A 27 2.18 4.51 -12.90
CA GLN A 27 2.32 4.90 -11.51
C GLN A 27 3.36 3.99 -10.88
N ALA A 28 4.52 4.57 -10.55
CA ALA A 28 5.55 3.90 -9.79
C ALA A 28 4.90 3.24 -8.57
N SER A 29 5.21 1.96 -8.34
CA SER A 29 4.56 1.05 -7.39
C SER A 29 4.80 1.39 -5.91
N GLY A 30 4.83 2.67 -5.56
CA GLY A 30 4.86 3.20 -4.21
C GLY A 30 3.46 3.66 -3.78
N ALA A 31 3.07 3.40 -2.54
CA ALA A 31 1.85 3.95 -2.00
C ALA A 31 1.87 5.48 -2.10
N SER A 32 0.78 6.09 -2.59
CA SER A 32 0.68 7.55 -2.68
C SER A 32 0.70 8.17 -1.26
N PRO A 33 1.16 9.42 -1.10
CA PRO A 33 1.11 10.12 0.20
C PRO A 33 -0.27 10.07 0.84
N ASP A 34 -1.34 10.20 0.06
CA ASP A 34 -2.72 10.16 0.56
C ASP A 34 -3.11 8.78 1.06
N SER A 35 -2.67 7.70 0.38
CA SER A 35 -2.92 6.33 0.84
C SER A 35 -2.16 6.02 2.14
N VAL A 36 -0.95 6.55 2.30
CA VAL A 36 -0.16 6.42 3.52
C VAL A 36 -0.82 7.18 4.68
N ALA A 37 -1.31 8.41 4.43
CA ALA A 37 -2.02 9.20 5.43
C ALA A 37 -3.31 8.49 5.91
N ARG A 38 -4.09 7.94 4.97
CA ARG A 38 -5.29 7.14 5.28
C ARG A 38 -4.93 5.86 6.04
N GLY A 39 -3.87 5.18 5.65
CA GLY A 39 -3.37 3.99 6.36
C GLY A 39 -2.98 4.30 7.81
N ARG A 40 -2.37 5.47 8.04
CA ARG A 40 -2.09 5.96 9.39
C ARG A 40 -3.36 6.19 10.21
N GLN A 41 -4.41 6.74 9.62
CA GLN A 41 -5.70 6.92 10.31
C GLN A 41 -6.30 5.58 10.73
N ILE A 42 -6.32 4.58 9.83
CA ILE A 42 -6.79 3.22 10.15
C ILE A 42 -5.94 2.62 11.28
N PHE A 43 -4.62 2.76 11.21
CA PHE A 43 -3.73 2.26 12.25
C PHE A 43 -4.04 2.88 13.61
N VAL A 44 -4.23 4.18 13.69
CA VAL A 44 -4.55 4.88 14.95
C VAL A 44 -5.89 4.41 15.52
N ALA A 45 -6.89 4.22 14.67
CA ALA A 45 -8.22 3.82 15.10
C ALA A 45 -8.32 2.35 15.54
N THR A 46 -7.55 1.45 14.88
CA THR A 46 -7.78 0.00 15.01
C THR A 46 -6.61 -0.74 15.67
N CYS A 47 -5.37 -0.30 15.43
CA CYS A 47 -4.19 -1.08 15.80
C CYS A 47 -3.43 -0.51 17.00
N ARG A 48 -3.51 0.81 17.24
CA ARG A 48 -2.70 1.50 18.24
C ARG A 48 -3.02 1.09 19.69
N GLY A 49 -4.19 0.55 19.93
CA GLY A 49 -4.56 0.04 21.25
C GLY A 49 -3.64 -1.07 21.79
N CYS A 50 -3.11 -1.89 20.86
CA CYS A 50 -2.20 -2.99 21.17
C CYS A 50 -0.77 -2.78 20.63
N HIS A 51 -0.58 -2.00 19.59
CA HIS A 51 0.71 -1.83 18.91
C HIS A 51 1.27 -0.42 19.03
N THR A 52 2.49 -0.32 19.51
CA THR A 52 3.29 0.91 19.40
C THR A 52 3.92 1.04 18.01
N ILE A 53 4.29 2.24 17.59
CA ILE A 53 5.08 2.42 16.37
C ILE A 53 6.53 1.97 16.58
N SER A 54 7.13 2.37 17.70
CA SER A 54 8.52 2.06 18.08
C SER A 54 8.56 1.43 19.47
N PRO A 55 9.65 0.71 19.84
CA PRO A 55 9.82 0.21 21.21
C PRO A 55 9.64 1.29 22.28
N PRO A 56 9.17 0.90 23.48
CA PRO A 56 8.87 -0.46 23.91
C PRO A 56 7.58 -1.05 23.34
N ALA A 57 7.48 -2.39 23.35
CA ALA A 57 6.25 -3.09 23.00
C ALA A 57 5.16 -2.85 24.07
N GLN A 58 3.90 -2.95 23.66
CA GLN A 58 2.72 -2.89 24.53
C GLN A 58 2.02 -4.26 24.52
N GLY A 59 0.79 -4.37 24.06
CA GLY A 59 0.06 -5.63 23.92
C GLY A 59 0.48 -6.50 22.73
N GLY A 60 1.24 -5.92 21.80
CA GLY A 60 1.80 -6.57 20.61
C GLY A 60 3.16 -6.02 20.24
N PRO A 61 3.85 -6.63 19.27
CA PRO A 61 5.16 -6.16 18.82
C PRO A 61 5.07 -4.77 18.18
N PRO A 62 6.14 -3.93 18.31
CA PRO A 62 6.17 -2.61 17.69
C PRO A 62 6.10 -2.71 16.15
N MET A 63 5.32 -1.84 15.52
CA MET A 63 5.10 -1.87 14.07
C MET A 63 6.37 -1.66 13.24
N SER A 64 7.30 -0.84 13.70
CA SER A 64 8.61 -0.66 13.04
C SER A 64 9.42 -1.96 12.99
N ARG A 65 9.27 -2.83 14.00
CA ARG A 65 9.90 -4.14 14.04
C ARG A 65 9.23 -5.11 13.08
N ILE A 66 7.89 -5.17 13.07
CA ILE A 66 7.11 -5.95 12.10
C ILE A 66 7.48 -5.54 10.67
N ALA A 67 7.39 -4.24 10.36
CA ALA A 67 7.70 -3.70 9.04
C ALA A 67 9.08 -4.12 8.56
N ARG A 68 10.12 -3.93 9.40
CA ARG A 68 11.49 -4.28 9.07
C ARG A 68 11.62 -5.78 8.83
N HIS A 69 11.09 -6.61 9.70
CA HIS A 69 11.17 -8.06 9.57
C HIS A 69 10.51 -8.56 8.27
N TYR A 70 9.30 -8.09 7.97
CA TYR A 70 8.60 -8.48 6.75
C TYR A 70 9.31 -8.00 5.48
N VAL A 71 9.82 -6.76 5.47
CA VAL A 71 10.57 -6.23 4.32
C VAL A 71 11.89 -7.00 4.11
N GLN A 72 12.61 -7.34 5.19
CA GLN A 72 13.84 -8.16 5.10
C GLN A 72 13.56 -9.58 4.58
N ARG A 73 12.48 -10.20 5.05
CA ARG A 73 12.11 -11.57 4.65
C ARG A 73 11.63 -11.67 3.20
N LEU A 74 10.98 -10.64 2.69
CA LEU A 74 10.30 -10.65 1.39
C LEU A 74 11.00 -9.78 0.32
N GLY A 75 12.07 -9.10 0.68
CA GLY A 75 12.93 -8.34 -0.24
C GLY A 75 12.36 -7.01 -0.72
N SER A 76 11.07 -6.72 -0.49
CA SER A 76 10.47 -5.45 -0.92
C SER A 76 9.32 -5.00 -0.03
N ARG A 77 9.10 -3.66 0.04
CA ARG A 77 7.94 -3.08 0.74
C ARG A 77 6.61 -3.51 0.12
N LYS A 78 6.56 -3.68 -1.21
CA LYS A 78 5.34 -4.11 -1.91
C LYS A 78 4.95 -5.54 -1.49
N ALA A 79 5.88 -6.48 -1.53
CA ALA A 79 5.65 -7.85 -1.11
C ALA A 79 5.30 -7.93 0.40
N ALA A 80 5.98 -7.14 1.22
CA ALA A 80 5.70 -7.06 2.66
C ALA A 80 4.29 -6.52 2.94
N ALA A 81 3.87 -5.45 2.25
CA ALA A 81 2.51 -4.90 2.41
C ALA A 81 1.44 -5.92 1.99
N ALA A 82 1.61 -6.58 0.85
CA ALA A 82 0.68 -7.61 0.38
C ALA A 82 0.56 -8.75 1.41
N ARG A 83 1.68 -9.23 1.94
CA ARG A 83 1.70 -10.30 2.93
C ARG A 83 1.09 -9.90 4.27
N ILE A 84 1.30 -8.65 4.71
CA ILE A 84 0.66 -8.10 5.91
C ILE A 84 -0.86 -8.01 5.71
N ALA A 85 -1.33 -7.51 4.55
CA ALA A 85 -2.75 -7.44 4.23
C ALA A 85 -3.42 -8.81 4.20
N GLU A 86 -2.76 -9.81 3.62
CA GLU A 86 -3.21 -11.21 3.63
C GLU A 86 -3.29 -11.77 5.06
N TRP A 87 -2.28 -11.52 5.89
CA TRP A 87 -2.30 -11.96 7.27
C TRP A 87 -3.44 -11.32 8.07
N LEU A 88 -3.72 -10.04 7.85
CA LEU A 88 -4.84 -9.31 8.49
C LEU A 88 -6.22 -9.88 8.12
N ALA A 89 -6.35 -10.56 6.99
CA ALA A 89 -7.60 -11.21 6.58
C ALA A 89 -7.97 -12.43 7.44
N GLY A 90 -6.98 -13.06 8.08
CA GLY A 90 -7.19 -14.21 8.96
C GLY A 90 -5.88 -14.59 9.63
N PRO A 91 -5.54 -13.94 10.77
CA PRO A 91 -4.31 -14.21 11.49
C PRO A 91 -4.27 -15.64 12.04
N THR A 92 -3.18 -16.36 11.77
CA THR A 92 -2.88 -17.67 12.35
C THR A 92 -1.38 -17.81 12.63
N VAL A 93 -0.98 -18.75 13.46
CA VAL A 93 0.45 -19.01 13.74
C VAL A 93 1.20 -19.35 12.46
N GLU A 94 0.60 -20.18 11.59
CA GLU A 94 1.22 -20.70 10.36
C GLU A 94 1.45 -19.60 9.32
N LYS A 95 0.57 -18.59 9.31
CA LYS A 95 0.69 -17.44 8.40
C LYS A 95 1.67 -16.39 8.88
N SER A 96 2.05 -16.40 10.16
CA SER A 96 2.97 -15.42 10.72
C SER A 96 4.37 -15.60 10.14
N LEU A 97 5.00 -14.52 9.71
CA LEU A 97 6.42 -14.49 9.35
C LEU A 97 7.31 -14.08 10.53
N LEU A 98 6.73 -13.70 11.66
CA LEU A 98 7.50 -13.32 12.84
C LEU A 98 8.27 -14.52 13.41
N PRO A 99 9.39 -14.29 14.10
CA PRO A 99 10.09 -15.32 14.84
C PRO A 99 9.18 -16.04 15.83
N ARG A 100 9.42 -17.32 16.05
CA ARG A 100 8.57 -18.16 16.91
C ARG A 100 8.53 -17.66 18.37
N ASP A 101 9.62 -17.12 18.84
CA ASP A 101 9.70 -16.51 20.19
C ASP A 101 8.83 -15.25 20.31
N GLU A 102 8.70 -14.46 19.25
CA GLU A 102 7.76 -13.33 19.22
C GLU A 102 6.31 -13.80 19.21
N VAL A 103 6.00 -14.81 18.40
CA VAL A 103 4.65 -15.41 18.39
C VAL A 103 4.32 -16.04 19.73
N ALA A 104 5.28 -16.71 20.38
CA ALA A 104 5.09 -17.25 21.72
C ALA A 104 4.87 -16.17 22.79
N ARG A 105 5.56 -15.03 22.65
CA ARG A 105 5.48 -13.91 23.59
C ARG A 105 4.16 -13.14 23.50
N PHE A 106 3.68 -12.85 22.29
CA PHE A 106 2.55 -11.95 22.06
C PHE A 106 1.27 -12.69 21.66
N GLY A 107 1.38 -13.97 21.31
CA GLY A 107 0.28 -14.74 20.73
C GLY A 107 -0.05 -14.32 19.30
N VAL A 108 -1.17 -14.82 18.79
CA VAL A 108 -1.74 -14.41 17.50
C VAL A 108 -2.69 -13.25 17.74
N MET A 109 -2.55 -12.20 16.97
CA MET A 109 -3.45 -11.04 17.00
C MET A 109 -4.89 -11.48 16.73
N PRO A 110 -5.89 -10.99 17.48
CA PRO A 110 -7.29 -11.21 17.15
C PRO A 110 -7.63 -10.70 15.74
N HIS A 111 -8.54 -11.40 15.06
CA HIS A 111 -9.04 -10.95 13.77
C HIS A 111 -9.65 -9.54 13.88
N GLN A 112 -9.26 -8.66 12.96
CA GLN A 112 -9.80 -7.31 12.85
C GLN A 112 -10.76 -7.26 11.66
N PRO A 113 -12.01 -6.81 11.83
CA PRO A 113 -13.03 -6.78 10.77
C PRO A 113 -12.78 -5.62 9.80
N LEU A 114 -11.63 -5.60 9.15
CA LEU A 114 -11.24 -4.61 8.15
C LEU A 114 -11.65 -5.08 6.76
N ALA A 115 -12.28 -4.20 5.97
CA ALA A 115 -12.49 -4.43 4.55
C ALA A 115 -11.15 -4.59 3.81
N ASP A 116 -11.16 -5.30 2.70
CA ASP A 116 -9.95 -5.60 1.90
C ASP A 116 -9.14 -4.35 1.58
N ALA A 117 -9.79 -3.33 1.05
CA ALA A 117 -9.13 -2.05 0.74
C ALA A 117 -8.46 -1.42 1.96
N SER A 118 -9.07 -1.52 3.14
CA SER A 118 -8.51 -1.01 4.40
C SER A 118 -7.30 -1.82 4.86
N ARG A 119 -7.32 -3.16 4.68
CA ARG A 119 -6.17 -4.02 4.99
C ARG A 119 -4.95 -3.65 4.14
N PHE A 120 -5.14 -3.48 2.83
CA PHE A 120 -4.05 -3.03 1.94
C PHE A 120 -3.55 -1.63 2.28
N THR A 121 -4.47 -0.71 2.61
CA THR A 121 -4.13 0.67 2.94
C THR A 121 -3.32 0.78 4.24
N VAL A 122 -3.73 0.08 5.30
CA VAL A 122 -2.97 0.08 6.56
C VAL A 122 -1.65 -0.67 6.42
N ALA A 123 -1.59 -1.76 5.65
CA ALA A 123 -0.36 -2.48 5.38
C ALA A 123 0.66 -1.62 4.63
N ALA A 124 0.21 -0.83 3.65
CA ALA A 124 1.05 0.14 2.94
C ALA A 124 1.64 1.20 3.90
N TYR A 125 0.87 1.68 4.87
CA TYR A 125 1.41 2.55 5.92
C TYR A 125 2.42 1.82 6.80
N VAL A 126 2.11 0.62 7.27
CA VAL A 126 3.00 -0.14 8.18
C VAL A 126 4.38 -0.32 7.58
N VAL A 127 4.50 -0.67 6.30
CA VAL A 127 5.82 -0.87 5.67
C VAL A 127 6.63 0.42 5.50
N THR A 128 6.04 1.60 5.68
CA THR A 128 6.79 2.86 5.74
C THR A 128 7.53 3.04 7.08
N LEU A 129 7.15 2.28 8.10
CA LEU A 129 7.69 2.42 9.45
C LEU A 129 9.06 1.73 9.65
N THR A 130 9.63 1.12 8.62
CA THR A 130 10.96 0.47 8.67
C THR A 130 12.04 1.35 9.25
N ASP A 131 11.98 2.67 9.00
CA ASP A 131 13.00 3.64 9.35
C ASP A 131 12.75 4.33 10.71
N SER A 132 11.58 4.11 11.32
CA SER A 132 11.18 4.80 12.55
C SER A 132 12.01 4.41 13.78
N GLY A 133 12.75 3.30 13.73
CA GLY A 133 13.68 2.88 14.76
C GLY A 133 15.10 3.44 14.61
N SER A 134 15.51 3.83 13.39
CA SER A 134 16.88 4.24 13.07
C SER A 134 17.17 5.73 13.35
N ARG A 135 16.12 6.56 13.42
CA ARG A 135 16.30 8.02 13.59
C ARG A 135 16.60 8.46 15.01
N ARG A 136 16.26 7.66 16.04
CA ARG A 136 16.55 8.01 17.44
C ARG A 136 18.03 7.85 17.84
N GLY A 137 18.82 7.12 17.05
CA GLY A 137 20.25 6.89 17.35
C GLY A 137 21.21 7.91 16.74
N ARG A 138 20.77 8.80 15.85
CA ARG A 138 21.64 9.73 15.09
C ARG A 138 21.49 11.21 15.45
N GLY A 139 20.76 11.56 16.49
CA GLY A 139 20.40 12.94 16.79
C GLY A 139 20.71 13.41 18.21
N ALA A 140 21.59 12.76 18.98
CA ALA A 140 22.10 13.31 20.23
C ALA A 140 23.54 13.78 20.00
N PRO A 141 23.82 15.09 19.87
CA PRO A 141 25.19 15.61 20.03
C PRO A 141 25.63 15.40 21.49
N ARG A 142 26.84 14.92 21.67
CA ARG A 142 27.55 14.86 22.97
C ARG A 142 28.02 16.23 23.33
#